data_7b85c0f6e976e6d2c7a62066647fcfaf
#
_entry.id   7b85c0f6e976e6d2c7a62066647fcfaf
#
_cell.length_a   1.000
_cell.length_b   1.000
_cell.length_c   1.000
_cell.angle_alpha   90.00
_cell.angle_beta   90.00
_cell.angle_gamma   90.00
#
_symmetry.space_group_name_H-M   'P 1'
#
loop_
_entity.id
_entity.type
_entity.pdbx_description
1 polymer ?
#
loop_
_entity_poly.entity_id
_entity_poly.type
_entity_poly.pdbx_seq_one_letter_code
_entity_poly.pdbx_strand_id
1 'polypeptide(L)'
;MSRAVRVLLATMEAGGGHTTAAKAWAARFAAMGAETEVVDTVATLGPRHLDRTSKAVWRAALRVPRAVAAAQAVTTHVVPTEVTQRMQGVSVFDHGRRLAAYVGEHGFDLVLATHMFPLQAMAIAKRRGWSDVPVVGFNPDTFDTHALFAVRGSDAMCAPTEEAAIRLRRQGVPAHEIRVTGYPIDRRFLTPAPPPPEARADLGLPAELPLVLLSLGAEGVGPRTEDWVEGLIETDVPATVAVLTARHRLLKERLDARARALTGRTRLLALGFRDDVPTWLAAADVVVAKAGPASTLEALAVGAPIGHVYVAGSHERLVVDFALSRGVGAWWPQPRAGAREVAGWLGDAPALAAWRARVAAVELPLSTDDDVAGVLALARR
;
A
#
# COMPACT_ATOMS: atom_id res chain seq x y z
N MET A 1 -25.33 11.00 -25.80
CA MET A 1 -24.42 10.18 -24.97
C MET A 1 -24.22 10.91 -23.65
N SER A 2 -24.45 10.28 -22.50
CA SER A 2 -24.16 10.93 -21.21
C SER A 2 -22.64 11.15 -21.09
N ARG A 3 -22.24 12.29 -20.53
CA ARG A 3 -20.82 12.58 -20.22
C ARG A 3 -20.26 11.51 -19.29
N ALA A 4 -18.99 11.13 -19.51
CA ALA A 4 -18.31 10.23 -18.59
C ALA A 4 -18.24 10.85 -17.18
N VAL A 5 -18.39 10.01 -16.16
CA VAL A 5 -18.25 10.42 -14.74
C VAL A 5 -16.79 10.81 -14.49
N ARG A 6 -16.56 11.98 -13.90
CA ARG A 6 -15.22 12.46 -13.55
C ARG A 6 -14.95 12.29 -12.07
N VAL A 7 -13.89 11.55 -11.72
CA VAL A 7 -13.55 11.20 -10.34
C VAL A 7 -12.19 11.79 -9.96
N LEU A 8 -12.17 12.57 -8.89
CA LEU A 8 -10.93 13.01 -8.24
C LEU A 8 -10.50 11.97 -7.20
N LEU A 9 -9.32 11.40 -7.37
CA LEU A 9 -8.64 10.60 -6.36
C LEU A 9 -7.75 11.55 -5.53
N ALA A 10 -8.27 12.01 -4.41
CA ALA A 10 -7.61 12.96 -3.54
C ALA A 10 -6.69 12.24 -2.54
N THR A 11 -5.39 12.45 -2.65
CA THR A 11 -4.38 11.80 -1.81
C THR A 11 -3.39 12.80 -1.21
N MET A 12 -2.49 12.31 -0.39
CA MET A 12 -1.30 12.99 0.08
C MET A 12 -0.15 11.99 0.13
N GLU A 13 1.01 12.37 -0.39
CA GLU A 13 2.18 11.51 -0.39
C GLU A 13 2.78 11.40 1.03
N ALA A 14 2.40 10.32 1.71
CA ALA A 14 2.91 9.94 3.02
C ALA A 14 3.23 8.44 3.01
N GLY A 15 4.45 8.07 2.59
CA GLY A 15 4.94 6.69 2.60
C GLY A 15 4.43 5.77 1.49
N GLY A 16 3.77 6.29 0.46
CA GLY A 16 3.41 5.53 -0.76
C GLY A 16 2.08 4.74 -0.71
N GLY A 17 1.64 4.22 0.44
CA GLY A 17 0.44 3.38 0.53
C GLY A 17 -0.84 4.09 0.07
N HIS A 18 -1.05 5.32 0.50
CA HIS A 18 -2.20 6.16 0.10
C HIS A 18 -2.23 6.43 -1.41
N THR A 19 -1.09 6.77 -1.98
CA THR A 19 -0.96 7.04 -3.43
C THR A 19 -1.15 5.77 -4.25
N THR A 20 -0.65 4.63 -3.78
CA THR A 20 -0.85 3.32 -4.44
C THR A 20 -2.33 2.96 -4.45
N ALA A 21 -3.03 3.09 -3.32
CA ALA A 21 -4.47 2.87 -3.24
C ALA A 21 -5.26 3.82 -4.16
N ALA A 22 -4.89 5.11 -4.21
CA ALA A 22 -5.52 6.08 -5.11
C ALA A 22 -5.35 5.68 -6.58
N LYS A 23 -4.16 5.27 -6.99
CA LYS A 23 -3.89 4.81 -8.36
C LYS A 23 -4.66 3.53 -8.70
N ALA A 24 -4.77 2.59 -7.75
CA ALA A 24 -5.54 1.36 -7.93
C ALA A 24 -7.04 1.68 -8.13
N TRP A 25 -7.63 2.53 -7.29
CA TRP A 25 -9.00 3.00 -7.47
C TRP A 25 -9.19 3.69 -8.81
N ALA A 26 -8.26 4.60 -9.20
CA ALA A 26 -8.31 5.29 -10.49
C ALA A 26 -8.32 4.32 -11.66
N ALA A 27 -7.43 3.33 -11.68
CA ALA A 27 -7.37 2.32 -12.71
C ALA A 27 -8.67 1.49 -12.80
N ARG A 28 -9.26 1.15 -11.63
CA ARG A 28 -10.52 0.40 -11.56
C ARG A 28 -11.70 1.23 -12.09
N PHE A 29 -11.82 2.50 -11.71
CA PHE A 29 -12.85 3.41 -12.23
C PHE A 29 -12.68 3.68 -13.73
N ALA A 30 -11.44 3.88 -14.20
CA ALA A 30 -11.17 4.07 -15.63
C ALA A 30 -11.59 2.84 -16.47
N ALA A 31 -11.37 1.63 -15.94
CA ALA A 31 -11.84 0.40 -16.59
C ALA A 31 -13.38 0.31 -16.69
N MET A 32 -14.11 1.08 -15.89
CA MET A 32 -15.57 1.22 -15.94
C MET A 32 -16.04 2.43 -16.76
N GLY A 33 -15.13 3.10 -17.47
CA GLY A 33 -15.43 4.24 -18.35
C GLY A 33 -15.49 5.59 -17.64
N ALA A 34 -15.01 5.72 -16.40
CA ALA A 34 -14.87 7.00 -15.73
C ALA A 34 -13.57 7.70 -16.12
N GLU A 35 -13.61 9.03 -16.17
CA GLU A 35 -12.40 9.87 -16.25
C GLU A 35 -11.85 10.06 -14.82
N THR A 36 -10.56 9.79 -14.63
CA THR A 36 -9.96 9.83 -13.30
C THR A 36 -8.73 10.71 -13.25
N GLU A 37 -8.57 11.43 -12.13
CA GLU A 37 -7.39 12.24 -11.86
C GLU A 37 -6.90 11.95 -10.44
N VAL A 38 -5.60 11.62 -10.29
CA VAL A 38 -4.96 11.38 -8.99
C VAL A 38 -4.15 12.60 -8.61
N VAL A 39 -4.55 13.27 -7.52
CA VAL A 39 -3.93 14.53 -7.07
C VAL A 39 -3.40 14.41 -5.65
N ASP A 40 -2.10 14.68 -5.47
CA ASP A 40 -1.58 15.05 -4.15
C ASP A 40 -2.06 16.45 -3.82
N THR A 41 -3.13 16.52 -3.03
CA THR A 41 -3.84 17.78 -2.79
C THR A 41 -3.01 18.77 -1.97
N VAL A 42 -2.10 18.29 -1.12
CA VAL A 42 -1.22 19.15 -0.31
C VAL A 42 -0.10 19.73 -1.16
N ALA A 43 0.50 18.92 -2.01
CA ALA A 43 1.55 19.39 -2.92
C ALA A 43 1.01 20.35 -3.99
N THR A 44 -0.22 20.10 -4.49
CA THR A 44 -0.82 20.86 -5.58
C THR A 44 -1.51 22.14 -5.11
N LEU A 45 -2.29 22.08 -4.02
CA LEU A 45 -3.16 23.17 -3.56
C LEU A 45 -2.68 23.81 -2.25
N GLY A 46 -1.80 23.13 -1.53
CA GLY A 46 -1.26 23.61 -0.27
C GLY A 46 -0.15 24.65 -0.43
N PRO A 47 0.16 25.39 0.63
CA PRO A 47 1.38 26.20 0.65
C PRO A 47 2.62 25.31 0.51
N ARG A 48 3.57 25.70 -0.34
CA ARG A 48 4.79 24.90 -0.61
C ARG A 48 5.59 24.50 0.65
N HIS A 49 5.55 25.32 1.69
CA HIS A 49 6.22 24.99 2.95
C HIS A 49 5.52 23.86 3.70
N LEU A 50 4.19 23.72 3.59
CA LEU A 50 3.42 22.67 4.26
C LEU A 50 3.74 21.28 3.67
N ASP A 51 3.84 21.18 2.34
CA ASP A 51 4.27 19.94 1.67
C ASP A 51 5.68 19.52 2.10
N ARG A 52 6.64 20.47 2.09
CA ARG A 52 8.03 20.18 2.48
C ARG A 52 8.14 19.78 3.95
N THR A 53 7.44 20.48 4.86
CA THR A 53 7.47 20.17 6.30
C THR A 53 6.78 18.85 6.61
N SER A 54 5.63 18.53 6.01
CA SER A 54 4.94 17.26 6.23
C SER A 54 5.77 16.07 5.77
N LYS A 55 6.41 16.15 4.59
CA LYS A 55 7.33 15.13 4.09
C LYS A 55 8.60 14.99 4.95
N ALA A 56 9.14 16.10 5.46
CA ALA A 56 10.29 16.07 6.37
C ALA A 56 9.94 15.45 7.72
N VAL A 57 8.78 15.82 8.29
CA VAL A 57 8.27 15.23 9.54
C VAL A 57 8.01 13.74 9.37
N TRP A 58 7.39 13.32 8.25
CA TRP A 58 7.17 11.90 7.96
C TRP A 58 8.48 11.11 7.86
N ARG A 59 9.49 11.62 7.12
CA ARG A 59 10.81 10.98 7.04
C ARG A 59 11.52 10.89 8.39
N ALA A 60 11.38 11.91 9.23
CA ALA A 60 11.91 11.89 10.59
C ALA A 60 11.16 10.87 11.47
N ALA A 61 9.84 10.78 11.33
CA ALA A 61 8.99 9.83 12.02
C ALA A 61 9.38 8.36 11.70
N LEU A 62 9.70 8.06 10.44
CA LEU A 62 10.16 6.73 10.03
C LEU A 62 11.48 6.29 10.72
N ARG A 63 12.27 7.23 11.26
CA ARG A 63 13.49 6.93 12.03
C ARG A 63 13.23 6.51 13.47
N VAL A 64 12.02 6.80 13.98
CA VAL A 64 11.60 6.50 15.36
C VAL A 64 10.25 5.75 15.40
N PRO A 65 10.14 4.59 14.75
CA PRO A 65 8.86 3.91 14.51
C PRO A 65 8.10 3.57 15.80
N ARG A 66 8.81 3.26 16.90
CA ARG A 66 8.18 2.98 18.20
C ARG A 66 7.48 4.21 18.78
N ALA A 67 8.08 5.40 18.64
CA ALA A 67 7.46 6.65 19.10
C ALA A 67 6.23 7.01 18.25
N VAL A 68 6.31 6.79 16.94
CA VAL A 68 5.17 6.98 16.02
C VAL A 68 4.04 6.03 16.35
N ALA A 69 4.33 4.74 16.52
CA ALA A 69 3.31 3.75 16.90
C ALA A 69 2.65 4.09 18.25
N ALA A 70 3.42 4.55 19.25
CA ALA A 70 2.89 4.99 20.53
C ALA A 70 1.99 6.23 20.38
N ALA A 71 2.41 7.23 19.59
CA ALA A 71 1.61 8.43 19.33
C ALA A 71 0.32 8.08 18.57
N GLN A 72 0.37 7.20 17.58
CA GLN A 72 -0.81 6.70 16.87
C GLN A 72 -1.76 5.95 17.81
N ALA A 73 -1.23 5.09 18.68
CA ALA A 73 -2.03 4.37 19.66
C ALA A 73 -2.73 5.32 20.64
N VAL A 74 -2.05 6.35 21.12
CA VAL A 74 -2.65 7.37 21.99
C VAL A 74 -3.76 8.13 21.28
N THR A 75 -3.52 8.60 20.05
CA THR A 75 -4.53 9.35 19.27
C THR A 75 -5.70 8.50 18.81
N THR A 76 -5.52 7.19 18.71
CA THR A 76 -6.58 6.26 18.27
C THR A 76 -7.36 5.66 19.44
N HIS A 77 -6.71 5.42 20.59
CA HIS A 77 -7.33 4.65 21.68
C HIS A 77 -7.51 5.45 22.96
N VAL A 78 -6.79 6.55 23.18
CA VAL A 78 -6.82 7.34 24.42
C VAL A 78 -7.50 8.67 24.22
N VAL A 79 -7.18 9.39 23.13
CA VAL A 79 -7.80 10.69 22.84
C VAL A 79 -9.17 10.46 22.22
N PRO A 80 -10.25 11.10 22.69
CA PRO A 80 -11.56 10.98 22.06
C PRO A 80 -11.51 11.36 20.58
N THR A 81 -12.13 10.53 19.74
CA THR A 81 -12.15 10.72 18.26
C THR A 81 -12.59 12.11 17.87
N GLU A 82 -13.58 12.69 18.57
CA GLU A 82 -14.07 14.03 18.29
C GLU A 82 -13.02 15.13 18.52
N VAL A 83 -12.17 14.98 19.54
CA VAL A 83 -11.07 15.91 19.81
C VAL A 83 -10.04 15.81 18.70
N THR A 84 -9.63 14.59 18.33
CA THR A 84 -8.70 14.32 17.24
C THR A 84 -9.21 14.90 15.93
N GLN A 85 -10.49 14.71 15.61
CA GLN A 85 -11.16 15.25 14.43
C GLN A 85 -11.23 16.78 14.41
N ARG A 86 -11.51 17.41 15.54
CA ARG A 86 -11.54 18.88 15.66
C ARG A 86 -10.16 19.50 15.44
N MET A 87 -9.12 18.91 16.02
CA MET A 87 -7.74 19.38 15.84
C MET A 87 -7.32 19.30 14.37
N GLN A 88 -7.60 18.17 13.71
CA GLN A 88 -7.35 18.02 12.29
C GLN A 88 -8.16 19.03 11.47
N GLY A 89 -9.44 19.22 11.79
CA GLY A 89 -10.33 20.14 11.09
C GLY A 89 -9.81 21.57 11.06
N VAL A 90 -9.23 22.04 12.15
CA VAL A 90 -8.59 23.37 12.20
C VAL A 90 -7.40 23.45 11.24
N SER A 91 -6.57 22.39 11.21
CA SER A 91 -5.36 22.37 10.37
C SER A 91 -5.65 22.29 8.87
N VAL A 92 -6.83 21.81 8.48
CA VAL A 92 -7.20 21.60 7.05
C VAL A 92 -8.28 22.57 6.56
N PHE A 93 -8.72 23.54 7.37
CA PHE A 93 -9.84 24.41 7.02
C PHE A 93 -9.65 25.17 5.70
N ASP A 94 -8.54 25.90 5.57
CA ASP A 94 -8.22 26.64 4.34
C ASP A 94 -7.99 25.70 3.16
N HIS A 95 -7.46 24.51 3.42
CA HIS A 95 -7.28 23.49 2.39
C HIS A 95 -8.63 23.02 1.85
N GLY A 96 -9.65 22.87 2.71
CA GLY A 96 -11.02 22.51 2.30
C GLY A 96 -11.61 23.52 1.32
N ARG A 97 -11.41 24.81 1.55
CA ARG A 97 -11.88 25.85 0.63
C ARG A 97 -11.19 25.78 -0.75
N ARG A 98 -9.87 25.59 -0.76
CA ARG A 98 -9.10 25.47 -2.02
C ARG A 98 -9.44 24.21 -2.78
N LEU A 99 -9.60 23.09 -2.07
CA LEU A 99 -9.95 21.80 -2.68
C LEU A 99 -11.38 21.85 -3.25
N ALA A 100 -12.34 22.47 -2.56
CA ALA A 100 -13.69 22.67 -3.07
C ALA A 100 -13.71 23.53 -4.35
N ALA A 101 -12.93 24.61 -4.39
CA ALA A 101 -12.77 25.43 -5.60
C ALA A 101 -12.19 24.60 -6.76
N TYR A 102 -11.12 23.85 -6.51
CA TYR A 102 -10.51 22.97 -7.50
C TYR A 102 -11.49 21.94 -8.05
N VAL A 103 -12.25 21.29 -7.17
CA VAL A 103 -13.28 20.30 -7.53
C VAL A 103 -14.35 20.92 -8.44
N GLY A 104 -14.84 22.12 -8.11
CA GLY A 104 -15.82 22.84 -8.91
C GLY A 104 -15.30 23.33 -10.25
N GLU A 105 -14.10 23.92 -10.29
CA GLU A 105 -13.45 24.45 -11.51
C GLU A 105 -13.17 23.33 -12.52
N HIS A 106 -12.83 22.12 -12.06
CA HIS A 106 -12.53 20.99 -12.92
C HIS A 106 -13.74 20.10 -13.20
N GLY A 107 -14.89 20.38 -12.58
CA GLY A 107 -16.16 19.66 -12.84
C GLY A 107 -16.11 18.18 -12.49
N PHE A 108 -15.56 17.83 -11.33
CA PHE A 108 -15.60 16.46 -10.81
C PHE A 108 -16.99 16.11 -10.29
N ASP A 109 -17.41 14.86 -10.49
CA ASP A 109 -18.70 14.31 -10.09
C ASP A 109 -18.61 13.50 -8.78
N LEU A 110 -17.37 13.12 -8.40
CA LEU A 110 -17.07 12.35 -7.20
C LEU A 110 -15.65 12.68 -6.71
N VAL A 111 -15.46 12.78 -5.39
CA VAL A 111 -14.14 12.79 -4.76
C VAL A 111 -13.97 11.53 -3.93
N LEU A 112 -12.96 10.71 -4.26
CA LEU A 112 -12.52 9.61 -3.42
C LEU A 112 -11.19 9.98 -2.77
N ALA A 113 -11.20 10.09 -1.44
CA ALA A 113 -10.03 10.45 -0.66
C ALA A 113 -9.39 9.21 -0.01
N THR A 114 -8.14 8.94 -0.36
CA THR A 114 -7.36 7.83 0.21
C THR A 114 -6.49 8.25 1.38
N HIS A 115 -6.52 9.52 1.75
CA HIS A 115 -5.81 10.06 2.90
C HIS A 115 -6.74 10.90 3.77
N MET A 116 -6.57 10.81 5.09
CA MET A 116 -7.41 11.50 6.07
C MET A 116 -7.46 13.02 5.89
N PHE A 117 -6.39 13.62 5.36
CA PHE A 117 -6.26 15.06 5.20
C PHE A 117 -7.24 15.62 4.14
N PRO A 118 -7.21 15.18 2.86
CA PRO A 118 -8.20 15.59 1.86
C PRO A 118 -9.63 15.14 2.22
N LEU A 119 -9.80 14.00 2.90
CA LEU A 119 -11.10 13.54 3.35
C LEU A 119 -11.73 14.55 4.33
N GLN A 120 -11.01 14.93 5.37
CA GLN A 120 -11.47 15.92 6.34
C GLN A 120 -11.70 17.29 5.70
N ALA A 121 -10.83 17.70 4.78
CA ALA A 121 -10.93 18.95 4.04
C ALA A 121 -12.25 19.01 3.24
N MET A 122 -12.57 17.97 2.49
CA MET A 122 -13.82 17.89 1.72
C MET A 122 -15.06 17.77 2.61
N ALA A 123 -15.00 17.03 3.70
CA ALA A 123 -16.10 16.97 4.65
C ALA A 123 -16.40 18.35 5.29
N ILE A 124 -15.38 19.18 5.53
CA ILE A 124 -15.56 20.57 5.94
C ILE A 124 -16.20 21.38 4.82
N ALA A 125 -15.71 21.23 3.58
CA ALA A 125 -16.23 21.92 2.42
C ALA A 125 -17.74 21.68 2.23
N LYS A 126 -18.18 20.43 2.35
CA LYS A 126 -19.61 20.08 2.32
C LYS A 126 -20.40 20.73 3.44
N ARG A 127 -19.97 20.61 4.70
CA ARG A 127 -20.67 21.23 5.83
C ARG A 127 -20.76 22.74 5.74
N ARG A 128 -19.85 23.39 5.01
CA ARG A 128 -19.83 24.85 4.77
C ARG A 128 -20.59 25.27 3.50
N GLY A 129 -21.13 24.32 2.74
CA GLY A 129 -21.78 24.60 1.46
C GLY A 129 -20.84 25.10 0.36
N TRP A 130 -19.53 24.77 0.47
CA TRP A 130 -18.55 25.14 -0.58
C TRP A 130 -18.52 24.12 -1.72
N SER A 131 -19.05 22.91 -1.51
CA SER A 131 -19.15 21.86 -2.52
C SER A 131 -20.28 20.91 -2.16
N ASP A 132 -21.06 20.51 -3.16
CA ASP A 132 -22.11 19.47 -3.07
C ASP A 132 -21.66 18.13 -3.67
N VAL A 133 -20.43 18.09 -4.21
CA VAL A 133 -19.89 16.88 -4.81
C VAL A 133 -19.78 15.77 -3.76
N PRO A 134 -20.24 14.55 -4.05
CA PRO A 134 -20.12 13.41 -3.15
C PRO A 134 -18.67 13.13 -2.78
N VAL A 135 -18.45 12.82 -1.49
CA VAL A 135 -17.12 12.56 -0.90
C VAL A 135 -17.10 11.17 -0.29
N VAL A 136 -16.21 10.34 -0.79
CA VAL A 136 -15.96 8.98 -0.30
C VAL A 136 -14.59 8.92 0.34
N GLY A 137 -14.50 8.43 1.56
CA GLY A 137 -13.23 8.09 2.19
C GLY A 137 -12.86 6.63 1.93
N PHE A 138 -11.62 6.36 1.62
CA PHE A 138 -11.07 5.00 1.62
C PHE A 138 -9.94 4.91 2.63
N ASN A 139 -10.08 3.99 3.60
CA ASN A 139 -9.02 3.70 4.57
C ASN A 139 -8.08 2.63 4.00
N PRO A 140 -6.79 2.93 3.74
CA PRO A 140 -5.85 1.94 3.20
C PRO A 140 -5.28 0.98 4.26
N ASP A 141 -5.61 1.15 5.55
CA ASP A 141 -5.23 0.22 6.61
C ASP A 141 -6.18 -0.98 6.59
N THR A 142 -5.72 -2.12 6.07
CA THR A 142 -6.59 -3.25 5.71
C THR A 142 -7.39 -3.80 6.89
N PHE A 143 -6.81 -3.90 8.08
CA PHE A 143 -7.43 -4.56 9.25
C PHE A 143 -7.64 -3.62 10.44
N ASP A 144 -7.35 -2.34 10.28
CA ASP A 144 -7.51 -1.32 11.33
C ASP A 144 -8.01 -0.01 10.73
N THR A 145 -8.29 0.96 11.57
CA THR A 145 -8.61 2.33 11.15
C THR A 145 -8.11 3.32 12.19
N HIS A 146 -7.26 4.22 11.77
CA HIS A 146 -6.85 5.34 12.62
C HIS A 146 -8.02 6.33 12.82
N ALA A 147 -8.16 6.89 14.04
CA ALA A 147 -9.25 7.82 14.40
C ALA A 147 -9.39 9.04 13.46
N LEU A 148 -8.30 9.44 12.79
CA LEU A 148 -8.32 10.51 11.80
C LEU A 148 -9.09 10.16 10.51
N PHE A 149 -9.34 8.89 10.22
CA PHE A 149 -10.21 8.44 9.12
C PHE A 149 -11.70 8.40 9.50
N ALA A 150 -12.05 8.45 10.78
CA ALA A 150 -13.44 8.44 11.23
C ALA A 150 -14.13 9.78 10.98
N VAL A 151 -14.11 10.28 9.75
CA VAL A 151 -14.62 11.60 9.35
C VAL A 151 -16.12 11.53 9.18
N ARG A 152 -16.86 12.37 9.94
CA ARG A 152 -18.31 12.54 9.78
C ARG A 152 -18.62 13.54 8.67
N GLY A 153 -19.66 13.25 7.89
CA GLY A 153 -20.11 14.13 6.80
C GLY A 153 -19.47 13.84 5.45
N SER A 154 -18.83 12.68 5.31
CA SER A 154 -18.60 12.02 4.02
C SER A 154 -19.88 11.29 3.59
N ASP A 155 -20.06 11.04 2.29
CA ASP A 155 -21.22 10.29 1.78
C ASP A 155 -21.05 8.78 1.95
N ALA A 156 -19.79 8.32 2.01
CA ALA A 156 -19.45 6.95 2.38
C ALA A 156 -18.01 6.85 2.88
N MET A 157 -17.77 5.81 3.71
CA MET A 157 -16.47 5.37 4.16
C MET A 157 -16.23 3.93 3.70
N CYS A 158 -15.30 3.74 2.79
CA CYS A 158 -14.92 2.43 2.31
C CYS A 158 -13.86 1.82 3.23
N ALA A 159 -14.13 0.62 3.73
CA ALA A 159 -13.24 -0.17 4.55
C ALA A 159 -12.81 -1.43 3.78
N PRO A 160 -11.53 -1.82 3.80
CA PRO A 160 -11.09 -3.03 3.11
C PRO A 160 -11.62 -4.32 3.71
N THR A 161 -11.93 -4.34 5.01
CA THR A 161 -12.39 -5.53 5.73
C THR A 161 -13.47 -5.16 6.75
N GLU A 162 -14.20 -6.19 7.24
CA GLU A 162 -15.16 -6.00 8.31
C GLU A 162 -14.51 -5.54 9.62
N GLU A 163 -13.28 -5.96 9.91
CA GLU A 163 -12.52 -5.51 11.07
C GLU A 163 -12.28 -3.99 11.02
N ALA A 164 -11.87 -3.47 9.86
CA ALA A 164 -11.72 -2.03 9.65
C ALA A 164 -13.07 -1.29 9.75
N ALA A 165 -14.14 -1.88 9.22
CA ALA A 165 -15.50 -1.33 9.33
C ALA A 165 -16.00 -1.29 10.79
N ILE A 166 -15.73 -2.33 11.59
CA ILE A 166 -16.03 -2.35 13.03
C ILE A 166 -15.28 -1.22 13.75
N ARG A 167 -14.04 -0.95 13.39
CA ARG A 167 -13.25 0.16 13.96
C ARG A 167 -13.87 1.51 13.63
N LEU A 168 -14.27 1.74 12.38
CA LEU A 168 -14.97 2.97 11.97
C LEU A 168 -16.26 3.18 12.77
N ARG A 169 -17.07 2.14 12.95
CA ARG A 169 -18.30 2.19 13.76
C ARG A 169 -18.02 2.57 15.22
N ARG A 170 -17.01 1.95 15.83
CA ARG A 170 -16.58 2.26 17.21
C ARG A 170 -16.05 3.69 17.36
N GLN A 171 -15.51 4.27 16.30
CA GLN A 171 -15.03 5.65 16.26
C GLN A 171 -16.14 6.65 15.90
N GLY A 172 -17.38 6.19 15.74
CA GLY A 172 -18.58 7.01 15.59
C GLY A 172 -18.98 7.34 14.15
N VAL A 173 -18.45 6.63 13.16
CA VAL A 173 -18.96 6.70 11.78
C VAL A 173 -20.28 5.93 11.73
N PRO A 174 -21.38 6.52 11.21
CA PRO A 174 -22.67 5.85 11.11
C PRO A 174 -22.58 4.58 10.24
N ALA A 175 -23.23 3.50 10.67
CA ALA A 175 -23.14 2.21 9.98
C ALA A 175 -23.59 2.29 8.51
N HIS A 176 -24.58 3.12 8.19
CA HIS A 176 -25.10 3.30 6.84
C HIS A 176 -24.16 4.06 5.90
N GLU A 177 -23.17 4.79 6.46
CA GLU A 177 -22.11 5.45 5.70
C GLU A 177 -20.93 4.51 5.42
N ILE A 178 -20.84 3.36 6.12
CA ILE A 178 -19.71 2.42 5.97
C ILE A 178 -20.01 1.38 4.92
N ARG A 179 -19.06 1.15 4.01
CA ARG A 179 -19.09 0.10 3.00
C ARG A 179 -17.83 -0.76 3.12
N VAL A 180 -18.00 -2.06 3.24
CA VAL A 180 -16.88 -3.01 3.09
C VAL A 180 -16.70 -3.25 1.61
N THR A 181 -15.58 -2.82 1.05
CA THR A 181 -15.33 -2.79 -0.40
C THR A 181 -14.11 -3.61 -0.81
N GLY A 182 -13.48 -4.31 0.12
CA GLY A 182 -12.18 -4.90 -0.17
C GLY A 182 -11.08 -3.84 -0.38
N TYR A 183 -9.87 -4.31 -0.60
CA TYR A 183 -8.71 -3.48 -0.91
C TYR A 183 -8.50 -3.42 -2.43
N PRO A 184 -8.44 -2.23 -3.06
CA PRO A 184 -8.17 -2.13 -4.49
C PRO A 184 -6.69 -2.42 -4.76
N ILE A 185 -6.42 -3.31 -5.69
CA ILE A 185 -5.11 -3.50 -6.31
C ILE A 185 -5.21 -3.30 -7.82
N ASP A 186 -4.10 -3.05 -8.47
CA ASP A 186 -4.05 -2.94 -9.93
C ASP A 186 -4.49 -4.27 -10.57
N ARG A 187 -5.33 -4.20 -11.61
CA ARG A 187 -5.85 -5.39 -12.32
C ARG A 187 -4.75 -6.29 -12.87
N ARG A 188 -3.56 -5.76 -13.12
CA ARG A 188 -2.40 -6.55 -13.57
C ARG A 188 -1.98 -7.63 -12.56
N PHE A 189 -2.25 -7.42 -11.25
CA PHE A 189 -2.02 -8.44 -10.21
C PHE A 189 -3.17 -9.46 -10.10
N LEU A 190 -4.33 -9.18 -10.71
CA LEU A 190 -5.50 -10.07 -10.72
C LEU A 190 -5.53 -10.98 -11.95
N THR A 191 -4.69 -10.72 -12.95
CA THR A 191 -4.54 -11.57 -14.12
C THR A 191 -3.78 -12.82 -13.71
N PRO A 192 -4.21 -14.03 -14.14
CA PRO A 192 -3.47 -15.26 -13.87
C PRO A 192 -2.00 -15.10 -14.27
N ALA A 193 -1.12 -15.28 -13.31
CA ALA A 193 0.32 -15.16 -13.54
C ALA A 193 0.86 -16.49 -14.14
N PRO A 194 1.87 -16.44 -15.03
CA PRO A 194 2.55 -17.63 -15.47
C PRO A 194 3.28 -18.32 -14.29
N PRO A 195 3.57 -19.61 -14.39
CA PRO A 195 4.40 -20.30 -13.41
C PRO A 195 5.75 -19.59 -13.23
N PRO A 196 6.36 -19.60 -12.02
CA PRO A 196 7.59 -18.85 -11.75
C PRO A 196 8.75 -19.11 -12.72
N PRO A 197 9.00 -20.35 -13.21
CA PRO A 197 10.05 -20.57 -14.22
C PRO A 197 9.79 -19.84 -15.54
N GLU A 198 8.53 -19.79 -15.99
CA GLU A 198 8.14 -19.06 -17.21
C GLU A 198 8.25 -17.54 -17.00
N ALA A 199 7.76 -17.03 -15.87
CA ALA A 199 7.90 -15.61 -15.53
C ALA A 199 9.38 -15.18 -15.42
N ARG A 200 10.27 -16.07 -14.94
CA ARG A 200 11.72 -15.83 -14.95
C ARG A 200 12.28 -15.76 -16.37
N ALA A 201 11.86 -16.67 -17.24
CA ALA A 201 12.27 -16.63 -18.64
C ALA A 201 11.87 -15.35 -19.35
N ASP A 202 10.65 -14.85 -19.10
CA ASP A 202 10.16 -13.56 -19.62
C ASP A 202 11.01 -12.38 -19.16
N LEU A 203 11.59 -12.47 -17.95
CA LEU A 203 12.52 -11.48 -17.40
C LEU A 203 13.97 -11.66 -17.86
N GLY A 204 14.26 -12.65 -18.70
CA GLY A 204 15.61 -13.00 -19.13
C GLY A 204 16.47 -13.59 -18.00
N LEU A 205 15.84 -14.20 -17.00
CA LEU A 205 16.50 -14.88 -15.89
C LEU A 205 16.59 -16.39 -16.15
N PRO A 206 17.57 -17.08 -15.53
CA PRO A 206 17.62 -18.54 -15.58
C PRO A 206 16.33 -19.15 -14.98
N ALA A 207 15.62 -19.96 -15.75
CA ALA A 207 14.33 -20.52 -15.35
C ALA A 207 14.43 -21.43 -14.11
N GLU A 208 15.53 -22.22 -14.02
CA GLU A 208 15.78 -23.18 -12.93
C GLU A 208 16.37 -22.56 -11.67
N LEU A 209 16.90 -21.33 -11.75
CA LEU A 209 17.51 -20.68 -10.60
C LEU A 209 16.43 -19.96 -9.77
N PRO A 210 16.21 -20.34 -8.51
CA PRO A 210 15.21 -19.71 -7.67
C PRO A 210 15.42 -18.18 -7.57
N LEU A 211 14.31 -17.43 -7.41
CA LEU A 211 14.32 -15.99 -7.27
C LEU A 211 13.82 -15.56 -5.89
N VAL A 212 14.66 -14.82 -5.16
CA VAL A 212 14.27 -14.05 -3.96
C VAL A 212 14.11 -12.60 -4.35
N LEU A 213 12.90 -12.05 -4.19
CA LEU A 213 12.61 -10.66 -4.50
C LEU A 213 12.52 -9.83 -3.22
N LEU A 214 13.43 -8.87 -3.04
CA LEU A 214 13.38 -7.90 -1.95
C LEU A 214 12.58 -6.66 -2.39
N SER A 215 11.43 -6.41 -1.73
CA SER A 215 10.55 -5.27 -1.98
C SER A 215 10.28 -4.50 -0.67
N LEU A 216 11.18 -3.61 -0.29
CA LEU A 216 11.19 -2.97 1.02
C LEU A 216 10.51 -1.59 1.07
N GLY A 217 9.61 -1.33 0.13
CA GLY A 217 8.74 -0.14 0.09
C GLY A 217 8.96 0.75 -1.12
N ALA A 218 7.99 1.64 -1.37
CA ALA A 218 7.94 2.49 -2.57
C ALA A 218 9.12 3.47 -2.72
N GLU A 219 9.79 3.81 -1.63
CA GLU A 219 11.03 4.62 -1.66
C GLU A 219 12.28 3.76 -1.85
N GLY A 220 12.16 2.44 -1.96
CA GLY A 220 13.26 1.50 -2.20
C GLY A 220 14.17 1.28 -0.98
N VAL A 221 13.85 1.84 0.17
CA VAL A 221 14.69 1.78 1.37
C VAL A 221 13.87 1.31 2.56
N GLY A 222 13.94 0.01 2.84
CA GLY A 222 13.60 -0.50 4.15
C GLY A 222 14.82 -0.44 5.08
N PRO A 223 14.62 -0.40 6.39
CA PRO A 223 15.73 -0.55 7.31
C PRO A 223 16.42 -1.88 7.06
N ARG A 224 17.77 -1.82 7.01
CA ARG A 224 18.62 -3.02 6.91
C ARG A 224 18.53 -3.77 5.56
N THR A 225 18.19 -3.08 4.43
CA THR A 225 18.17 -3.72 3.09
C THR A 225 19.50 -4.38 2.75
N GLU A 226 20.61 -3.68 2.98
CA GLU A 226 21.96 -4.21 2.71
C GLU A 226 22.30 -5.39 3.63
N ASP A 227 21.89 -5.39 4.90
CA ASP A 227 22.04 -6.54 5.80
C ASP A 227 21.28 -7.78 5.29
N TRP A 228 20.11 -7.59 4.69
CA TRP A 228 19.35 -8.66 4.06
C TRP A 228 20.07 -9.24 2.85
N VAL A 229 20.60 -8.37 1.99
CA VAL A 229 21.38 -8.79 0.82
C VAL A 229 22.63 -9.57 1.25
N GLU A 230 23.40 -9.03 2.19
CA GLU A 230 24.60 -9.73 2.70
C GLU A 230 24.23 -11.05 3.39
N GLY A 231 23.15 -11.08 4.18
CA GLY A 231 22.68 -12.31 4.80
C GLY A 231 22.33 -13.40 3.80
N LEU A 232 21.68 -13.05 2.68
CA LEU A 232 21.39 -14.00 1.60
C LEU A 232 22.65 -14.45 0.87
N ILE A 233 23.59 -13.54 0.61
CA ILE A 233 24.89 -13.87 0.01
C ILE A 233 25.69 -14.82 0.91
N GLU A 234 25.72 -14.57 2.22
CA GLU A 234 26.42 -15.41 3.22
C GLU A 234 25.88 -16.86 3.26
N THR A 235 24.62 -17.09 2.86
CA THR A 235 24.08 -18.47 2.76
C THR A 235 24.63 -19.26 1.58
N ASP A 236 25.20 -18.57 0.59
CA ASP A 236 25.69 -19.13 -0.68
C ASP A 236 24.67 -20.05 -1.39
N VAL A 237 23.37 -19.78 -1.17
CA VAL A 237 22.30 -20.51 -1.85
C VAL A 237 22.32 -20.19 -3.36
N PRO A 238 22.20 -21.21 -4.23
CA PRO A 238 22.14 -20.96 -5.67
C PRO A 238 20.80 -20.33 -6.04
N ALA A 239 20.74 -19.00 -5.98
CA ALA A 239 19.52 -18.21 -6.24
C ALA A 239 19.85 -16.87 -6.87
N THR A 240 18.89 -16.29 -7.57
CA THR A 240 18.91 -14.88 -7.93
C THR A 240 18.29 -14.08 -6.77
N VAL A 241 19.00 -13.09 -6.24
CA VAL A 241 18.51 -12.10 -5.29
C VAL A 241 18.28 -10.81 -6.05
N ALA A 242 17.02 -10.46 -6.29
CA ALA A 242 16.64 -9.21 -6.94
C ALA A 242 16.12 -8.19 -5.92
N VAL A 243 16.59 -6.96 -6.00
CA VAL A 243 16.24 -5.89 -5.06
C VAL A 243 15.55 -4.75 -5.80
N LEU A 244 14.29 -4.48 -5.48
CA LEU A 244 13.56 -3.32 -5.97
C LEU A 244 14.02 -2.07 -5.21
N THR A 245 14.95 -1.32 -5.79
CA THR A 245 15.47 -0.09 -5.20
C THR A 245 14.62 1.15 -5.50
N ALA A 246 13.57 0.99 -6.30
CA ALA A 246 12.69 2.07 -6.74
C ALA A 246 13.50 3.28 -7.26
N ARG A 247 13.32 4.47 -6.65
CA ARG A 247 14.04 5.69 -7.06
C ARG A 247 15.32 5.95 -6.24
N HIS A 248 15.75 5.00 -5.42
CA HIS A 248 16.93 5.17 -4.56
C HIS A 248 18.24 4.85 -5.29
N ARG A 249 18.73 5.82 -6.06
CA ARG A 249 19.92 5.66 -6.91
C ARG A 249 21.16 5.20 -6.15
N LEU A 250 21.46 5.81 -5.00
CA LEU A 250 22.66 5.47 -4.22
C LEU A 250 22.65 4.01 -3.73
N LEU A 251 21.48 3.49 -3.32
CA LEU A 251 21.37 2.08 -2.95
C LEU A 251 21.61 1.18 -4.17
N LYS A 252 21.01 1.54 -5.32
CA LYS A 252 21.21 0.79 -6.56
C LYS A 252 22.70 0.74 -6.93
N GLU A 253 23.40 1.89 -6.92
CA GLU A 253 24.84 1.98 -7.25
C GLU A 253 25.69 1.11 -6.32
N ARG A 254 25.40 1.10 -5.01
CA ARG A 254 26.12 0.24 -4.04
C ARG A 254 25.87 -1.26 -4.30
N LEU A 255 24.62 -1.63 -4.56
CA LEU A 255 24.25 -3.02 -4.86
C LEU A 255 24.83 -3.48 -6.21
N ASP A 256 24.88 -2.61 -7.23
CA ASP A 256 25.53 -2.91 -8.51
C ASP A 256 27.05 -3.11 -8.34
N ALA A 257 27.68 -2.31 -7.50
CA ALA A 257 29.10 -2.50 -7.16
C ALA A 257 29.32 -3.83 -6.41
N ARG A 258 28.45 -4.15 -5.47
CA ARG A 258 28.49 -5.41 -4.73
C ARG A 258 28.28 -6.62 -5.65
N ALA A 259 27.34 -6.53 -6.61
CA ALA A 259 27.06 -7.57 -7.58
C ALA A 259 28.28 -7.88 -8.46
N ARG A 260 29.04 -6.85 -8.88
CA ARG A 260 30.29 -7.03 -9.67
C ARG A 260 31.40 -7.73 -8.89
N ALA A 261 31.43 -7.56 -7.57
CA ALA A 261 32.43 -8.18 -6.70
C ALA A 261 32.03 -9.57 -6.18
N LEU A 262 30.86 -10.07 -6.59
CA LEU A 262 30.34 -11.34 -6.09
C LEU A 262 30.92 -12.52 -6.85
N THR A 263 31.42 -13.51 -6.13
CA THR A 263 32.06 -14.72 -6.70
C THR A 263 31.38 -16.03 -6.30
N GLY A 264 30.32 -15.99 -5.46
CA GLY A 264 29.57 -17.16 -4.98
C GLY A 264 28.50 -17.66 -5.97
N ARG A 265 27.67 -18.58 -5.52
CA ARG A 265 26.55 -19.15 -6.28
C ARG A 265 25.32 -18.24 -6.33
N THR A 266 25.22 -17.27 -5.45
CA THR A 266 24.14 -16.30 -5.40
C THR A 266 24.38 -15.20 -6.45
N ARG A 267 23.39 -14.93 -7.29
CA ARG A 267 23.38 -13.82 -8.25
C ARG A 267 22.62 -12.63 -7.66
N LEU A 268 23.21 -11.44 -7.65
CA LEU A 268 22.59 -10.20 -7.15
C LEU A 268 22.17 -9.29 -8.32
N LEU A 269 20.93 -8.79 -8.28
CA LEU A 269 20.39 -7.82 -9.23
C LEU A 269 19.81 -6.62 -8.49
N ALA A 270 20.30 -5.43 -8.76
CA ALA A 270 19.71 -4.18 -8.28
C ALA A 270 18.79 -3.61 -9.35
N LEU A 271 17.48 -3.70 -9.11
CA LEU A 271 16.45 -3.20 -9.99
C LEU A 271 16.10 -1.76 -9.57
N GLY A 272 16.14 -0.81 -10.50
CA GLY A 272 15.64 0.53 -10.26
C GLY A 272 14.12 0.57 -10.12
N PHE A 273 13.52 1.69 -10.54
CA PHE A 273 12.06 1.76 -10.70
C PHE A 273 11.60 0.80 -11.80
N ARG A 274 10.53 0.03 -11.50
CA ARG A 274 9.98 -0.99 -12.41
C ARG A 274 8.47 -0.80 -12.56
N ASP A 275 7.97 -0.93 -13.78
CA ASP A 275 6.53 -0.94 -14.09
C ASP A 275 5.98 -2.37 -14.21
N ASP A 276 6.86 -3.36 -14.38
CA ASP A 276 6.55 -4.79 -14.52
C ASP A 276 6.65 -5.56 -13.18
N VAL A 277 6.35 -4.88 -12.07
CA VAL A 277 6.35 -5.49 -10.72
C VAL A 277 5.48 -6.76 -10.65
N PRO A 278 4.31 -6.85 -11.31
CA PRO A 278 3.54 -8.10 -11.34
C PRO A 278 4.34 -9.30 -11.84
N THR A 279 5.12 -9.12 -12.92
CA THR A 279 5.97 -10.18 -13.47
C THR A 279 7.09 -10.58 -12.50
N TRP A 280 7.72 -9.61 -11.84
CA TRP A 280 8.76 -9.88 -10.84
C TRP A 280 8.21 -10.63 -9.62
N LEU A 281 7.02 -10.28 -9.16
CA LEU A 281 6.35 -11.01 -8.07
C LEU A 281 5.96 -12.42 -8.49
N ALA A 282 5.42 -12.61 -9.71
CA ALA A 282 5.09 -13.91 -10.25
C ALA A 282 6.33 -14.81 -10.40
N ALA A 283 7.46 -14.25 -10.82
CA ALA A 283 8.75 -14.94 -10.97
C ALA A 283 9.38 -15.35 -9.63
N ALA A 284 9.03 -14.67 -8.53
CA ALA A 284 9.67 -14.88 -7.24
C ALA A 284 9.24 -16.18 -6.57
N ASP A 285 10.19 -16.92 -6.02
CA ASP A 285 9.92 -18.08 -5.16
C ASP A 285 9.60 -17.65 -3.74
N VAL A 286 10.27 -16.58 -3.27
CA VAL A 286 10.01 -15.95 -1.99
C VAL A 286 10.13 -14.43 -2.14
N VAL A 287 9.16 -13.71 -1.63
CA VAL A 287 9.18 -12.24 -1.53
C VAL A 287 9.56 -11.84 -0.11
N VAL A 288 10.57 -11.00 0.03
CA VAL A 288 10.98 -10.39 1.31
C VAL A 288 10.56 -8.94 1.28
N ALA A 289 9.62 -8.54 2.13
CA ALA A 289 8.98 -7.25 2.03
C ALA A 289 8.73 -6.56 3.38
N LYS A 290 8.50 -5.25 3.32
CA LYS A 290 7.84 -4.50 4.39
C LYS A 290 6.37 -4.95 4.49
N ALA A 291 5.80 -4.94 5.69
CA ALA A 291 4.41 -5.34 5.92
C ALA A 291 3.38 -4.25 5.45
N GLY A 292 3.55 -3.73 4.25
CA GLY A 292 2.58 -2.82 3.65
C GLY A 292 1.34 -3.56 3.13
N PRO A 293 0.11 -3.08 3.39
CA PRO A 293 -1.11 -3.74 2.92
C PRO A 293 -1.11 -4.01 1.41
N ALA A 294 -0.86 -2.98 0.58
CA ALA A 294 -0.85 -3.13 -0.87
C ALA A 294 0.15 -4.19 -1.34
N SER A 295 1.43 -4.05 -0.97
CA SER A 295 2.49 -4.96 -1.42
C SER A 295 2.27 -6.40 -0.95
N THR A 296 1.67 -6.59 0.23
CA THR A 296 1.32 -7.92 0.72
C THR A 296 0.20 -8.54 -0.13
N LEU A 297 -0.88 -7.80 -0.35
CA LEU A 297 -2.01 -8.27 -1.15
C LEU A 297 -1.63 -8.48 -2.61
N GLU A 298 -0.80 -7.62 -3.19
CA GLU A 298 -0.25 -7.76 -4.55
C GLU A 298 0.58 -9.05 -4.69
N ALA A 299 1.49 -9.33 -3.76
CA ALA A 299 2.29 -10.55 -3.77
C ALA A 299 1.43 -11.81 -3.62
N LEU A 300 0.49 -11.81 -2.67
CA LEU A 300 -0.41 -12.94 -2.46
C LEU A 300 -1.36 -13.16 -3.64
N ALA A 301 -1.83 -12.09 -4.29
CA ALA A 301 -2.72 -12.17 -5.44
C ALA A 301 -2.08 -12.86 -6.65
N VAL A 302 -0.77 -12.70 -6.86
CA VAL A 302 -0.03 -13.41 -7.91
C VAL A 302 0.51 -14.77 -7.46
N GLY A 303 0.17 -15.22 -6.26
CA GLY A 303 0.59 -16.53 -5.73
C GLY A 303 1.99 -16.59 -5.14
N ALA A 304 2.62 -15.44 -4.85
CA ALA A 304 3.99 -15.39 -4.32
C ALA A 304 4.00 -15.50 -2.78
N PRO A 305 4.74 -16.49 -2.20
CA PRO A 305 4.98 -16.55 -0.76
C PRO A 305 5.73 -15.30 -0.26
N ILE A 306 5.31 -14.73 0.87
CA ILE A 306 5.86 -13.48 1.38
C ILE A 306 6.35 -13.58 2.82
N GLY A 307 7.53 -13.01 3.09
CA GLY A 307 8.03 -12.80 4.45
C GLY A 307 8.17 -11.32 4.76
N HIS A 308 7.61 -10.92 5.89
CA HIS A 308 7.68 -9.54 6.35
C HIS A 308 8.88 -9.33 7.26
N VAL A 309 9.57 -8.22 7.08
CA VAL A 309 10.82 -7.91 7.79
C VAL A 309 10.72 -6.69 8.69
N TYR A 310 9.70 -5.86 8.46
CA TYR A 310 9.56 -4.58 9.14
C TYR A 310 8.11 -4.10 9.11
N VAL A 311 7.69 -3.43 10.18
CA VAL A 311 6.43 -2.70 10.32
C VAL A 311 6.72 -1.23 10.62
N ALA A 312 6.11 -0.30 9.89
CA ALA A 312 6.27 1.13 10.12
C ALA A 312 5.29 1.68 11.18
N GLY A 313 4.19 0.99 11.40
CA GLY A 313 3.15 1.37 12.36
C GLY A 313 2.38 0.17 12.90
N SER A 314 1.56 0.39 13.92
CA SER A 314 0.77 -0.67 14.56
C SER A 314 -0.21 -1.37 13.61
N HIS A 315 -0.80 -0.62 12.67
CA HIS A 315 -1.70 -1.15 11.65
C HIS A 315 -1.03 -2.18 10.73
N GLU A 316 0.26 -2.02 10.41
CA GLU A 316 1.00 -2.98 9.60
C GLU A 316 1.28 -4.29 10.34
N ARG A 317 1.25 -4.30 11.69
CA ARG A 317 1.37 -5.54 12.47
C ARG A 317 0.20 -6.47 12.18
N LEU A 318 -1.00 -5.96 11.99
CA LEU A 318 -2.18 -6.75 11.65
C LEU A 318 -2.06 -7.41 10.26
N VAL A 319 -1.33 -6.80 9.33
CA VAL A 319 -1.01 -7.43 8.04
C VAL A 319 -0.09 -8.65 8.23
N VAL A 320 0.91 -8.54 9.10
CA VAL A 320 1.76 -9.67 9.48
C VAL A 320 0.93 -10.78 10.14
N ASP A 321 0.08 -10.41 11.10
CA ASP A 321 -0.76 -11.37 11.83
C ASP A 321 -1.77 -12.08 10.90
N PHE A 322 -2.32 -11.37 9.93
CA PHE A 322 -3.13 -11.96 8.86
C PHE A 322 -2.35 -13.01 8.07
N ALA A 323 -1.16 -12.67 7.59
CA ALA A 323 -0.35 -13.58 6.78
C ALA A 323 0.12 -14.81 7.58
N LEU A 324 0.50 -14.62 8.85
CA LEU A 324 0.92 -15.71 9.75
C LEU A 324 -0.24 -16.65 10.10
N SER A 325 -1.40 -16.10 10.49
CA SER A 325 -2.56 -16.90 10.92
C SER A 325 -3.11 -17.80 9.80
N ARG A 326 -2.90 -17.43 8.56
CA ARG A 326 -3.30 -18.21 7.38
C ARG A 326 -2.17 -19.07 6.79
N GLY A 327 -0.97 -19.01 7.38
CA GLY A 327 0.19 -19.75 6.90
C GLY A 327 0.66 -19.34 5.50
N VAL A 328 0.33 -18.11 5.08
CA VAL A 328 0.71 -17.57 3.75
C VAL A 328 1.89 -16.61 3.80
N GLY A 329 2.36 -16.27 5.00
CA GLY A 329 3.51 -15.39 5.20
C GLY A 329 4.39 -15.84 6.35
N ALA A 330 5.52 -15.13 6.51
CA ALA A 330 6.48 -15.32 7.58
C ALA A 330 6.86 -13.97 8.21
N TRP A 331 7.46 -13.98 9.41
CA TRP A 331 7.97 -12.80 10.08
C TRP A 331 9.47 -12.94 10.37
N TRP A 332 10.29 -12.13 9.68
CA TRP A 332 11.75 -12.20 9.72
C TRP A 332 12.39 -10.87 10.12
N PRO A 333 12.28 -10.42 11.37
CA PRO A 333 12.79 -9.11 11.79
C PRO A 333 14.32 -9.04 11.85
N GLN A 334 15.00 -10.20 11.82
CA GLN A 334 16.46 -10.31 11.86
C GLN A 334 17.01 -10.78 10.51
N PRO A 335 17.72 -9.92 9.73
CA PRO A 335 18.12 -10.24 8.36
C PRO A 335 18.88 -11.55 8.19
N ARG A 336 19.94 -11.78 8.97
CA ARG A 336 20.74 -13.02 8.84
C ARG A 336 19.99 -14.28 9.22
N ALA A 337 19.12 -14.20 10.25
CA ALA A 337 18.28 -15.33 10.61
C ALA A 337 17.22 -15.60 9.54
N GLY A 338 16.53 -14.57 9.08
CA GLY A 338 15.56 -14.66 7.98
C GLY A 338 16.19 -15.15 6.68
N ALA A 339 17.39 -14.69 6.34
CA ALA A 339 18.11 -15.15 5.15
C ALA A 339 18.39 -16.66 5.19
N ARG A 340 18.78 -17.21 6.36
CA ARG A 340 18.93 -18.67 6.53
C ARG A 340 17.62 -19.42 6.38
N GLU A 341 16.51 -18.88 6.91
CA GLU A 341 15.19 -19.48 6.70
C GLU A 341 14.78 -19.46 5.23
N VAL A 342 14.99 -18.33 4.52
CA VAL A 342 14.74 -18.24 3.07
C VAL A 342 15.57 -19.27 2.32
N ALA A 343 16.86 -19.40 2.63
CA ALA A 343 17.72 -20.41 2.00
C ALA A 343 17.21 -21.85 2.29
N GLY A 344 16.71 -22.12 3.49
CA GLY A 344 16.06 -23.38 3.84
C GLY A 344 14.82 -23.66 2.98
N TRP A 345 13.95 -22.68 2.79
CA TRP A 345 12.77 -22.79 1.92
C TRP A 345 13.15 -23.07 0.47
N LEU A 346 14.18 -22.40 -0.06
CA LEU A 346 14.65 -22.64 -1.44
C LEU A 346 15.29 -24.02 -1.61
N GLY A 347 15.84 -24.60 -0.55
CA GLY A 347 16.39 -25.96 -0.53
C GLY A 347 15.35 -27.08 -0.34
N ASP A 348 14.11 -26.75 0.03
CA ASP A 348 13.02 -27.69 0.29
C ASP A 348 11.85 -27.43 -0.68
N ALA A 349 11.96 -27.98 -1.89
CA ALA A 349 10.95 -27.79 -2.92
C ALA A 349 9.53 -28.27 -2.51
N PRO A 350 9.33 -29.41 -1.79
CA PRO A 350 8.04 -29.79 -1.26
C PRO A 350 7.44 -28.78 -0.28
N ALA A 351 8.24 -28.26 0.65
CA ALA A 351 7.79 -27.27 1.62
C ALA A 351 7.41 -25.95 0.94
N LEU A 352 8.19 -25.49 -0.03
CA LEU A 352 7.91 -24.30 -0.83
C LEU A 352 6.62 -24.48 -1.67
N ALA A 353 6.43 -25.63 -2.29
CA ALA A 353 5.21 -25.97 -3.03
C ALA A 353 3.97 -25.96 -2.10
N ALA A 354 4.09 -26.52 -0.90
CA ALA A 354 3.03 -26.49 0.10
C ALA A 354 2.71 -25.05 0.57
N TRP A 355 3.72 -24.17 0.68
CA TRP A 355 3.48 -22.75 0.99
C TRP A 355 2.72 -22.04 -0.14
N ARG A 356 3.14 -22.24 -1.41
CA ARG A 356 2.44 -21.71 -2.58
C ARG A 356 1.00 -22.21 -2.68
N ALA A 357 0.75 -23.48 -2.38
CA ALA A 357 -0.61 -24.03 -2.36
C ALA A 357 -1.50 -23.32 -1.33
N ARG A 358 -0.97 -23.00 -0.15
CA ARG A 358 -1.71 -22.20 0.84
C ARG A 358 -1.97 -20.77 0.35
N VAL A 359 -0.99 -20.14 -0.31
CA VAL A 359 -1.17 -18.80 -0.91
C VAL A 359 -2.25 -18.83 -1.99
N ALA A 360 -2.26 -19.84 -2.85
CA ALA A 360 -3.29 -19.98 -3.89
C ALA A 360 -4.70 -20.23 -3.33
N ALA A 361 -4.81 -20.81 -2.13
CA ALA A 361 -6.09 -21.14 -1.50
C ALA A 361 -6.62 -20.03 -0.55
N VAL A 362 -5.81 -19.02 -0.23
CA VAL A 362 -6.23 -17.99 0.70
C VAL A 362 -7.23 -17.03 0.07
N GLU A 363 -8.31 -16.76 0.79
CA GLU A 363 -9.24 -15.68 0.43
C GLU A 363 -8.63 -14.33 0.82
N LEU A 364 -8.45 -13.46 -0.18
CA LEU A 364 -7.90 -12.13 0.00
C LEU A 364 -9.02 -11.09 0.05
N PRO A 365 -8.92 -10.08 0.92
CA PRO A 365 -9.90 -9.01 1.02
C PRO A 365 -9.71 -8.00 -0.12
N LEU A 366 -9.92 -8.41 -1.36
CA LEU A 366 -9.77 -7.57 -2.54
C LEU A 366 -11.09 -7.02 -3.02
N SER A 367 -11.07 -5.78 -3.56
CA SER A 367 -12.26 -5.17 -4.16
C SER A 367 -12.72 -5.95 -5.39
N THR A 368 -14.00 -6.23 -5.46
CA THR A 368 -14.67 -6.77 -6.65
C THR A 368 -15.04 -5.65 -7.63
N ASP A 369 -15.45 -6.00 -8.84
CA ASP A 369 -15.97 -5.00 -9.79
C ASP A 369 -17.31 -4.41 -9.31
N ASP A 370 -18.14 -5.20 -8.60
CA ASP A 370 -19.38 -4.72 -7.99
C ASP A 370 -19.13 -3.70 -6.88
N ASP A 371 -18.12 -3.91 -6.03
CA ASP A 371 -17.70 -2.92 -5.02
C ASP A 371 -17.32 -1.60 -5.67
N VAL A 372 -16.50 -1.66 -6.73
CA VAL A 372 -16.05 -0.48 -7.46
C VAL A 372 -17.24 0.24 -8.13
N ALA A 373 -18.13 -0.50 -8.78
CA ALA A 373 -19.35 0.04 -9.38
C ALA A 373 -20.27 0.69 -8.34
N GLY A 374 -20.41 0.06 -7.17
CA GLY A 374 -21.19 0.58 -6.05
C GLY A 374 -20.66 1.90 -5.50
N VAL A 375 -19.33 2.10 -5.49
CA VAL A 375 -18.70 3.38 -5.13
C VAL A 375 -18.90 4.42 -6.24
N LEU A 376 -18.66 4.04 -7.50
CA LEU A 376 -18.85 4.94 -8.65
C LEU A 376 -20.30 5.43 -8.80
N ALA A 377 -21.28 4.60 -8.43
CA ALA A 377 -22.69 4.97 -8.46
C ALA A 377 -23.07 6.12 -7.50
N LEU A 378 -22.21 6.46 -6.52
CA LEU A 378 -22.41 7.62 -5.66
C LEU A 378 -22.28 8.96 -6.42
N ALA A 379 -21.55 8.97 -7.53
CA ALA A 379 -21.42 10.14 -8.40
C ALA A 379 -22.74 10.53 -9.11
N ARG A 380 -23.73 9.64 -9.16
CA ARG A 380 -24.98 9.79 -9.93
C ARG A 380 -26.20 10.16 -9.04
N ARG A 381 -25.98 10.44 -7.78
CA ARG A 381 -27.02 10.89 -6.85
C ARG A 381 -26.99 12.43 -6.71
#